data_5aa07c12047580f72e079f35e0c9198f
#
_entry.id   5aa07c12047580f72e079f35e0c9198f
#
_cell.length_a   1.000
_cell.length_b   1.000
_cell.length_c   1.000
_cell.angle_alpha   90.00
_cell.angle_beta   90.00
_cell.angle_gamma   90.00
#
_symmetry.space_group_name_H-M   'P 1'
#
loop_
_entity.id
_entity.type
_entity.pdbx_description
1 polymer ?
#
loop_
_entity_poly.entity_id
_entity_poly.type
_entity_poly.pdbx_seq_one_letter_code
_entity_poly.pdbx_strand_id
1 'polypeptide(L)'
;VSLRPLLLPSLLVLSACASAPPPPPAHSDALWRLIERDCRAAEGPRGSCLRVETAADRRDVLVKDAHGDYQFLLMPLDKVTGIESHGLYRRGAPNYFAAAWQARAHTERALGRPLPRSVASLALNSPHGRSQHQLHIHVDCLRADVLQALDAHAGTLGPHWSPLPVPLRGHQYQAYLLPGAELTANPLNLLAYGLSGVGDVGQWSLVVAGRDDVQGGPGFILLATRVDAANGNDASGEELQDHACTLLTGAGAALERVR
;
A
#
# COMPACT_ATOMS: atom_id res chain seq x y z
N VAL A 1 -3.78 -7.03 -78.77
CA VAL A 1 -4.58 -6.79 -77.57
C VAL A 1 -3.94 -7.65 -76.47
N SER A 2 -3.11 -7.04 -75.56
CA SER A 2 -2.42 -7.73 -74.41
C SER A 2 -3.29 -7.63 -73.19
N LEU A 3 -3.75 -8.75 -72.67
CA LEU A 3 -4.37 -8.82 -71.33
C LEU A 3 -3.27 -8.92 -70.26
N ARG A 4 -3.23 -7.93 -69.34
CA ARG A 4 -2.44 -7.99 -68.13
C ARG A 4 -3.25 -8.66 -67.00
N PRO A 5 -2.67 -9.60 -66.21
CA PRO A 5 -3.35 -10.13 -65.08
C PRO A 5 -3.28 -9.15 -63.89
N LEU A 6 -4.44 -8.91 -63.26
CA LEU A 6 -4.56 -8.21 -61.98
C LEU A 6 -4.17 -9.15 -60.84
N LEU A 7 -3.08 -8.82 -60.15
CA LEU A 7 -2.71 -9.47 -58.90
C LEU A 7 -3.49 -8.77 -57.74
N LEU A 8 -4.42 -9.50 -57.10
CA LEU A 8 -5.05 -9.10 -55.87
C LEU A 8 -4.07 -9.35 -54.69
N PRO A 9 -3.84 -8.41 -53.80
CA PRO A 9 -3.08 -8.67 -52.60
C PRO A 9 -3.97 -9.41 -51.57
N SER A 10 -3.55 -10.60 -51.16
CA SER A 10 -4.14 -11.34 -50.06
C SER A 10 -3.76 -10.66 -48.73
N LEU A 11 -4.74 -10.05 -48.06
CA LEU A 11 -4.58 -9.55 -46.69
C LEU A 11 -4.53 -10.77 -45.74
N LEU A 12 -3.34 -11.05 -45.18
CA LEU A 12 -3.21 -11.97 -44.06
C LEU A 12 -3.68 -11.23 -42.79
N VAL A 13 -4.85 -11.59 -42.28
CA VAL A 13 -5.32 -11.18 -40.95
C VAL A 13 -4.60 -12.01 -39.90
N LEU A 14 -3.57 -11.45 -39.25
CA LEU A 14 -2.96 -12.02 -38.07
C LEU A 14 -3.94 -11.89 -36.90
N SER A 15 -4.64 -12.97 -36.58
CA SER A 15 -5.40 -13.08 -35.32
C SER A 15 -4.41 -13.15 -34.18
N ALA A 16 -4.21 -12.03 -33.46
CA ALA A 16 -3.51 -12.02 -32.18
C ALA A 16 -4.41 -12.74 -31.17
N CYS A 17 -4.07 -13.97 -30.81
CA CYS A 17 -4.64 -14.65 -29.66
C CYS A 17 -4.17 -13.88 -28.41
N ALA A 18 -5.02 -13.02 -27.86
CA ALA A 18 -4.82 -12.50 -26.51
C ALA A 18 -4.89 -13.69 -25.54
N SER A 19 -3.75 -14.07 -24.99
CA SER A 19 -3.70 -15.08 -23.92
C SER A 19 -4.50 -14.57 -22.73
N ALA A 20 -5.43 -15.39 -22.23
CA ALA A 20 -6.12 -15.08 -20.98
C ALA A 20 -5.07 -14.88 -19.85
N PRO A 21 -5.29 -13.91 -18.94
CA PRO A 21 -4.39 -13.74 -17.79
C PRO A 21 -4.29 -15.08 -17.02
N PRO A 22 -3.11 -15.42 -16.48
CA PRO A 22 -2.94 -16.64 -15.70
C PRO A 22 -3.95 -16.66 -14.53
N PRO A 23 -4.48 -17.83 -14.15
CA PRO A 23 -5.38 -17.93 -13.00
C PRO A 23 -4.65 -17.44 -11.74
N PRO A 24 -5.35 -16.77 -10.81
CA PRO A 24 -4.76 -16.31 -9.57
C PRO A 24 -4.15 -17.49 -8.80
N PRO A 25 -3.03 -17.26 -8.07
CA PRO A 25 -2.36 -18.33 -7.34
C PRO A 25 -3.30 -19.01 -6.32
N ALA A 26 -3.10 -20.31 -6.09
CA ALA A 26 -3.97 -21.14 -5.23
C ALA A 26 -4.15 -20.62 -3.78
N HIS A 27 -3.33 -19.69 -3.34
CA HIS A 27 -3.34 -19.11 -1.99
C HIS A 27 -3.95 -17.69 -1.93
N SER A 28 -4.50 -17.18 -3.01
CA SER A 28 -5.01 -15.79 -3.10
C SER A 28 -6.09 -15.41 -2.06
N ASP A 29 -6.79 -16.36 -1.45
CA ASP A 29 -7.79 -16.14 -0.40
C ASP A 29 -7.30 -16.55 1.02
N ALA A 30 -6.00 -16.74 1.23
CA ALA A 30 -5.50 -17.21 2.54
C ALA A 30 -5.80 -16.21 3.67
N LEU A 31 -5.66 -14.91 3.42
CA LEU A 31 -5.99 -13.86 4.41
C LEU A 31 -7.50 -13.82 4.69
N TRP A 32 -8.34 -13.99 3.68
CA TRP A 32 -9.79 -14.07 3.90
C TRP A 32 -10.16 -15.30 4.76
N ARG A 33 -9.61 -16.48 4.45
CA ARG A 33 -9.82 -17.69 5.26
C ARG A 33 -9.32 -17.52 6.70
N LEU A 34 -8.24 -16.77 6.91
CA LEU A 34 -7.76 -16.43 8.26
C LEU A 34 -8.79 -15.58 9.00
N ILE A 35 -9.35 -14.55 8.37
CA ILE A 35 -10.40 -13.72 8.99
C ILE A 35 -11.59 -14.58 9.41
N GLU A 36 -12.10 -15.44 8.52
CA GLU A 36 -13.22 -16.32 8.80
C GLU A 36 -12.94 -17.28 9.96
N ARG A 37 -11.75 -17.89 9.99
CA ARG A 37 -11.39 -18.90 10.99
C ARG A 37 -11.02 -18.29 12.34
N ASP A 38 -10.24 -17.22 12.35
CA ASP A 38 -9.56 -16.71 13.53
C ASP A 38 -10.14 -15.41 14.07
N CYS A 39 -10.58 -14.49 13.20
CA CYS A 39 -11.13 -13.21 13.63
C CYS A 39 -12.64 -13.29 13.93
N ARG A 40 -13.36 -14.16 13.23
CA ARG A 40 -14.82 -14.37 13.42
C ARG A 40 -15.15 -15.58 14.33
N ALA A 41 -14.16 -16.11 15.06
CA ALA A 41 -14.41 -17.19 15.98
C ALA A 41 -15.38 -16.77 17.10
N ALA A 42 -16.30 -17.68 17.49
CA ALA A 42 -17.35 -17.37 18.47
C ALA A 42 -16.80 -17.00 19.85
N GLU A 43 -15.63 -17.55 20.21
CA GLU A 43 -14.94 -17.29 21.48
C GLU A 43 -14.06 -16.03 21.46
N GLY A 44 -14.06 -15.29 20.36
CA GLY A 44 -13.25 -14.10 20.13
C GLY A 44 -12.02 -14.34 19.24
N PRO A 45 -11.24 -13.28 18.96
CA PRO A 45 -10.05 -13.36 18.11
C PRO A 45 -9.03 -14.35 18.65
N ARG A 46 -8.40 -15.15 17.75
CA ARG A 46 -7.40 -16.16 18.11
C ARG A 46 -6.25 -16.21 17.08
N GLY A 47 -5.21 -16.95 17.40
CA GLY A 47 -4.05 -17.12 16.53
C GLY A 47 -3.36 -15.82 16.22
N SER A 48 -3.18 -15.50 14.96
CA SER A 48 -2.58 -14.23 14.51
C SER A 48 -3.56 -13.05 14.48
N CYS A 49 -4.88 -13.29 14.67
CA CYS A 49 -5.87 -12.21 14.79
C CYS A 49 -5.81 -11.59 16.19
N LEU A 50 -5.44 -10.31 16.25
CA LEU A 50 -5.15 -9.60 17.50
C LEU A 50 -6.29 -8.68 17.95
N ARG A 51 -7.09 -8.19 17.00
CA ARG A 51 -8.18 -7.25 17.25
C ARG A 51 -9.24 -7.40 16.17
N VAL A 52 -10.49 -7.28 16.61
CA VAL A 52 -11.66 -7.15 15.73
C VAL A 52 -12.44 -5.90 16.14
N GLU A 53 -12.71 -5.02 15.19
CA GLU A 53 -13.54 -3.85 15.36
C GLU A 53 -14.82 -4.02 14.54
N THR A 54 -15.97 -3.90 15.19
CA THR A 54 -17.28 -4.14 14.57
C THR A 54 -18.12 -2.89 14.40
N ALA A 55 -17.66 -1.72 14.91
CA ALA A 55 -18.36 -0.46 14.73
C ALA A 55 -18.55 -0.15 13.24
N ALA A 56 -19.70 0.38 12.86
CA ALA A 56 -20.11 0.50 11.46
C ALA A 56 -19.16 1.38 10.61
N ASP A 57 -18.52 2.36 11.22
CA ASP A 57 -17.55 3.27 10.61
C ASP A 57 -16.12 2.72 10.57
N ARG A 58 -15.89 1.54 11.15
CA ARG A 58 -14.60 0.88 11.25
C ARG A 58 -14.60 -0.48 10.54
N ARG A 59 -15.19 -1.51 11.12
CA ARG A 59 -15.30 -2.88 10.59
C ARG A 59 -13.97 -3.39 10.05
N ASP A 60 -12.97 -3.42 10.94
CA ASP A 60 -11.61 -3.85 10.61
C ASP A 60 -11.10 -4.93 11.54
N VAL A 61 -10.09 -5.66 11.09
CA VAL A 61 -9.31 -6.61 11.89
C VAL A 61 -7.84 -6.26 11.81
N LEU A 62 -7.12 -6.53 12.89
CA LEU A 62 -5.66 -6.44 12.94
C LEU A 62 -5.07 -7.82 13.11
N VAL A 63 -4.15 -8.17 12.24
CA VAL A 63 -3.51 -9.48 12.19
C VAL A 63 -2.00 -9.30 12.27
N LYS A 64 -1.30 -10.18 13.04
CA LYS A 64 0.16 -10.30 12.95
C LYS A 64 0.52 -11.00 11.64
N ASP A 65 1.29 -10.34 10.80
CA ASP A 65 1.76 -10.97 9.56
C ASP A 65 2.68 -12.16 9.86
N ALA A 66 2.64 -13.15 8.98
CA ALA A 66 3.57 -14.28 9.02
C ALA A 66 4.99 -13.89 8.57
N HIS A 67 5.13 -12.79 7.84
CA HIS A 67 6.40 -12.26 7.34
C HIS A 67 6.90 -11.12 8.22
N GLY A 68 8.18 -11.15 8.57
CA GLY A 68 8.82 -10.13 9.41
C GLY A 68 8.35 -10.12 10.86
N ASP A 69 9.20 -9.67 11.76
CA ASP A 69 8.92 -9.68 13.20
C ASP A 69 7.99 -8.54 13.64
N TYR A 70 7.99 -7.43 12.91
CA TYR A 70 7.37 -6.17 13.31
C TYR A 70 6.17 -5.76 12.47
N GLN A 71 5.87 -6.49 11.39
CA GLN A 71 4.79 -6.19 10.46
C GLN A 71 3.43 -6.66 10.96
N PHE A 72 2.41 -5.83 10.74
CA PHE A 72 1.00 -6.14 10.98
C PHE A 72 0.18 -5.81 9.75
N LEU A 73 -0.97 -6.48 9.61
CA LEU A 73 -1.93 -6.25 8.54
C LEU A 73 -3.22 -5.70 9.12
N LEU A 74 -3.63 -4.54 8.66
CA LEU A 74 -5.00 -4.06 8.88
C LEU A 74 -5.84 -4.42 7.67
N MET A 75 -6.96 -5.10 7.93
CA MET A 75 -7.86 -5.58 6.88
C MET A 75 -9.30 -5.22 7.20
N PRO A 76 -10.17 -4.99 6.20
CA PRO A 76 -11.62 -5.00 6.42
C PRO A 76 -12.07 -6.32 7.04
N LEU A 77 -13.01 -6.27 7.98
CA LEU A 77 -13.70 -7.45 8.52
C LEU A 77 -14.53 -8.14 7.45
N ASP A 78 -15.03 -7.38 6.48
CA ASP A 78 -15.77 -7.91 5.34
C ASP A 78 -14.84 -8.21 4.16
N LYS A 79 -15.28 -9.08 3.24
CA LYS A 79 -14.48 -9.41 2.05
C LYS A 79 -14.41 -8.23 1.10
N VAL A 80 -13.22 -7.64 0.99
CA VAL A 80 -12.88 -6.56 0.06
C VAL A 80 -11.62 -6.98 -0.68
N THR A 81 -11.67 -7.10 -2.01
CA THR A 81 -10.60 -7.70 -2.79
C THR A 81 -9.30 -6.90 -2.70
N GLY A 82 -9.35 -5.58 -2.87
CA GLY A 82 -8.19 -4.69 -2.84
C GLY A 82 -8.54 -3.26 -3.19
N ILE A 83 -7.51 -2.48 -3.49
CA ILE A 83 -7.62 -1.05 -3.79
C ILE A 83 -8.61 -0.74 -4.93
N GLU A 84 -8.81 -1.65 -5.87
CA GLU A 84 -9.76 -1.54 -6.98
C GLU A 84 -11.22 -1.68 -6.59
N SER A 85 -11.52 -2.04 -5.33
CA SER A 85 -12.89 -2.27 -4.88
C SER A 85 -13.67 -0.96 -4.76
N HIS A 86 -14.64 -0.73 -5.63
CA HIS A 86 -15.42 0.51 -5.72
C HIS A 86 -16.11 0.91 -4.41
N GLY A 87 -16.41 -0.06 -3.54
CA GLY A 87 -17.00 0.19 -2.22
C GLY A 87 -16.16 1.10 -1.32
N LEU A 88 -14.85 1.12 -1.51
CA LEU A 88 -13.89 1.93 -0.75
C LEU A 88 -14.04 3.44 -1.00
N TYR A 89 -14.61 3.81 -2.15
CA TYR A 89 -14.71 5.20 -2.62
C TYR A 89 -16.10 5.79 -2.44
N ARG A 90 -17.04 5.03 -1.84
CA ARG A 90 -18.40 5.52 -1.55
C ARG A 90 -18.37 6.50 -0.38
N ARG A 91 -19.31 7.44 -0.39
CA ARG A 91 -19.52 8.34 0.75
C ARG A 91 -19.78 7.52 2.02
N GLY A 92 -19.06 7.81 3.09
CA GLY A 92 -19.17 7.09 4.36
C GLY A 92 -18.43 5.76 4.42
N ALA A 93 -17.62 5.40 3.40
CA ALA A 93 -16.73 4.24 3.49
C ALA A 93 -15.72 4.43 4.64
N PRO A 94 -15.35 3.35 5.37
CA PRO A 94 -14.38 3.42 6.46
C PRO A 94 -13.02 3.93 5.97
N ASN A 95 -12.35 4.75 6.79
CA ASN A 95 -10.97 5.15 6.55
C ASN A 95 -10.01 4.12 7.16
N TYR A 96 -9.74 3.05 6.41
CA TYR A 96 -8.85 1.97 6.86
C TYR A 96 -7.41 2.43 7.07
N PHE A 97 -6.96 3.47 6.37
CA PHE A 97 -5.63 4.05 6.62
C PHE A 97 -5.53 4.75 7.97
N ALA A 98 -6.59 5.43 8.43
CA ALA A 98 -6.63 5.99 9.78
C ALA A 98 -6.57 4.89 10.85
N ALA A 99 -7.30 3.79 10.66
CA ALA A 99 -7.26 2.63 11.54
C ALA A 99 -5.88 1.96 11.55
N ALA A 100 -5.23 1.84 10.38
CA ALA A 100 -3.88 1.30 10.24
C ALA A 100 -2.83 2.20 10.90
N TRP A 101 -2.98 3.52 10.81
CA TRP A 101 -2.08 4.46 11.48
C TRP A 101 -2.12 4.30 13.01
N GLN A 102 -3.29 4.08 13.58
CA GLN A 102 -3.43 3.78 15.01
C GLN A 102 -2.83 2.41 15.36
N ALA A 103 -2.92 1.44 14.44
CA ALA A 103 -2.39 0.08 14.65
C ALA A 103 -0.86 0.03 14.75
N ARG A 104 -0.12 1.07 14.33
CA ARG A 104 1.35 1.17 14.49
C ARG A 104 1.83 0.98 15.93
N ALA A 105 0.97 1.22 16.93
CA ALA A 105 1.25 0.91 18.33
C ALA A 105 1.52 -0.59 18.57
N HIS A 106 1.09 -1.48 17.68
CA HIS A 106 1.43 -2.90 17.76
C HIS A 106 2.85 -3.16 17.27
N THR A 107 3.30 -2.48 16.21
CA THR A 107 4.70 -2.49 15.75
C THR A 107 5.62 -1.96 16.85
N GLU A 108 5.26 -0.85 17.49
CA GLU A 108 6.01 -0.29 18.63
C GLU A 108 6.14 -1.29 19.79
N ARG A 109 5.05 -1.97 20.14
CA ARG A 109 5.09 -3.02 21.17
C ARG A 109 5.95 -4.22 20.78
N ALA A 110 5.90 -4.65 19.54
CA ALA A 110 6.73 -5.74 19.03
C ALA A 110 8.21 -5.36 19.02
N LEU A 111 8.53 -4.10 18.71
CA LEU A 111 9.90 -3.55 18.80
C LEU A 111 10.42 -3.44 20.25
N GLY A 112 9.52 -3.39 21.24
CA GLY A 112 9.87 -3.12 22.64
C GLY A 112 10.46 -1.71 22.87
N ARG A 113 10.21 -0.78 21.95
CA ARG A 113 10.72 0.59 21.96
C ARG A 113 9.82 1.53 21.15
N PRO A 114 9.89 2.87 21.38
CA PRO A 114 9.14 3.84 20.58
C PRO A 114 9.41 3.69 19.08
N LEU A 115 8.35 3.76 18.29
CA LEU A 115 8.39 3.83 16.83
C LEU A 115 8.27 5.31 16.40
N PRO A 116 9.38 5.96 15.99
CA PRO A 116 9.33 7.33 15.51
C PRO A 116 8.33 7.47 14.37
N ARG A 117 7.61 8.58 14.34
CA ARG A 117 6.59 8.87 13.33
C ARG A 117 7.16 8.76 11.91
N SER A 118 8.36 9.31 11.70
CA SER A 118 9.06 9.31 10.41
C SER A 118 9.52 7.92 9.94
N VAL A 119 9.59 6.95 10.85
CA VAL A 119 9.92 5.55 10.53
C VAL A 119 8.66 4.70 10.29
N ALA A 120 7.51 5.11 10.81
CA ALA A 120 6.26 4.39 10.62
C ALA A 120 5.72 4.58 9.20
N SER A 121 5.31 3.49 8.56
CA SER A 121 4.71 3.50 7.23
C SER A 121 3.52 2.55 7.09
N LEU A 122 2.64 2.88 6.17
CA LEU A 122 1.50 2.08 5.76
C LEU A 122 1.59 1.84 4.27
N ALA A 123 1.41 0.61 3.80
CA ALA A 123 1.46 0.31 2.37
C ALA A 123 0.26 -0.53 1.92
N LEU A 124 -0.27 -0.20 0.76
CA LEU A 124 -1.32 -0.93 0.07
C LEU A 124 -0.89 -1.18 -1.37
N ASN A 125 -0.81 -2.45 -1.75
CA ASN A 125 -0.35 -2.89 -3.05
C ASN A 125 -1.47 -2.84 -4.10
N SER A 126 -1.07 -2.67 -5.37
CA SER A 126 -1.95 -2.88 -6.52
C SER A 126 -2.37 -4.35 -6.65
N PRO A 127 -3.36 -4.69 -7.50
CA PRO A 127 -3.66 -6.07 -7.88
C PRO A 127 -2.47 -6.85 -8.45
N HIS A 128 -1.51 -6.16 -9.09
CA HIS A 128 -0.32 -6.77 -9.68
C HIS A 128 0.78 -7.03 -8.65
N GLY A 129 0.88 -6.16 -7.63
CA GLY A 129 1.90 -6.25 -6.59
C GLY A 129 1.48 -7.06 -5.35
N ARG A 130 0.25 -7.60 -5.30
CA ARG A 130 -0.23 -8.40 -4.17
C ARG A 130 -0.41 -9.88 -4.52
N SER A 131 -0.25 -10.75 -3.54
CA SER A 131 -0.51 -12.19 -3.65
C SER A 131 -1.88 -12.63 -3.09
N GLN A 132 -2.61 -11.75 -2.39
CA GLN A 132 -3.84 -12.06 -1.68
C GLN A 132 -5.02 -11.20 -2.13
N HIS A 133 -6.21 -11.82 -2.27
CA HIS A 133 -7.45 -11.16 -2.69
C HIS A 133 -8.32 -10.73 -1.49
N GLN A 134 -7.67 -10.26 -0.44
CA GLN A 134 -8.28 -9.53 0.65
C GLN A 134 -7.50 -8.25 0.83
N LEU A 135 -8.15 -7.08 0.85
CA LEU A 135 -7.51 -5.80 1.09
C LEU A 135 -6.74 -5.88 2.41
N HIS A 136 -5.46 -5.57 2.36
CA HIS A 136 -4.60 -5.54 3.54
C HIS A 136 -3.64 -4.36 3.43
N ILE A 137 -3.62 -3.56 4.48
CA ILE A 137 -2.69 -2.45 4.63
C ILE A 137 -1.56 -2.96 5.53
N HIS A 138 -0.35 -2.99 4.99
CA HIS A 138 0.86 -3.34 5.73
C HIS A 138 1.21 -2.19 6.67
N VAL A 139 1.34 -2.48 7.95
CA VAL A 139 1.76 -1.53 9.01
C VAL A 139 3.16 -1.92 9.42
N ASP A 140 4.15 -1.14 9.05
CA ASP A 140 5.55 -1.52 9.21
C ASP A 140 6.49 -0.32 9.25
N CYS A 141 7.80 -0.58 9.32
CA CYS A 141 8.85 0.40 9.26
C CYS A 141 9.16 0.82 7.81
N LEU A 142 9.45 2.09 7.61
CA LEU A 142 9.98 2.61 6.36
C LEU A 142 11.46 2.19 6.19
N ARG A 143 11.88 1.95 4.96
CA ARG A 143 13.28 1.69 4.63
C ARG A 143 14.16 2.92 4.85
N ALA A 144 15.41 2.71 5.23
CA ALA A 144 16.37 3.79 5.48
C ALA A 144 16.66 4.64 4.23
N ASP A 145 16.83 4.00 3.07
CA ASP A 145 17.08 4.68 1.80
C ASP A 145 15.87 5.54 1.37
N VAL A 146 14.65 5.05 1.63
CA VAL A 146 13.42 5.79 1.37
C VAL A 146 13.28 6.98 2.32
N LEU A 147 13.48 6.78 3.62
CA LEU A 147 13.45 7.86 4.60
C LEU A 147 14.42 8.99 4.21
N GLN A 148 15.67 8.65 3.88
CA GLN A 148 16.68 9.61 3.45
C GLN A 148 16.24 10.40 2.19
N ALA A 149 15.65 9.73 1.20
CA ALA A 149 15.15 10.38 0.00
C ALA A 149 13.99 11.34 0.31
N LEU A 150 13.06 10.94 1.19
CA LEU A 150 11.95 11.79 1.61
C LEU A 150 12.44 13.01 2.42
N ASP A 151 13.44 12.84 3.30
CA ASP A 151 14.03 13.94 4.06
C ASP A 151 14.68 14.98 3.14
N ALA A 152 15.40 14.53 2.12
CA ALA A 152 16.08 15.40 1.17
C ALA A 152 15.10 16.21 0.30
N HIS A 153 13.89 15.72 0.07
CA HIS A 153 12.95 16.31 -0.88
C HIS A 153 11.64 16.82 -0.27
N ALA A 154 11.43 16.65 1.06
CA ALA A 154 10.19 17.08 1.74
C ALA A 154 9.85 18.55 1.48
N GLY A 155 10.84 19.45 1.46
CA GLY A 155 10.66 20.88 1.22
C GLY A 155 10.18 21.25 -0.20
N THR A 156 10.20 20.31 -1.15
CA THR A 156 9.71 20.53 -2.52
C THR A 156 8.28 20.04 -2.74
N LEU A 157 7.72 19.33 -1.75
CA LEU A 157 6.39 18.72 -1.84
C LEU A 157 5.31 19.69 -1.35
N GLY A 158 4.12 19.56 -1.94
CA GLY A 158 2.94 20.37 -1.58
C GLY A 158 1.67 19.52 -1.38
N PRO A 159 0.56 20.18 -1.01
CA PRO A 159 -0.73 19.51 -0.82
C PRO A 159 -1.43 19.22 -2.16
N HIS A 160 -0.69 18.67 -3.11
CA HIS A 160 -1.14 18.21 -4.43
C HIS A 160 -0.20 17.13 -4.92
N TRP A 161 -0.69 16.21 -5.74
CA TRP A 161 0.13 15.18 -6.33
C TRP A 161 1.14 15.76 -7.31
N SER A 162 2.41 15.43 -7.14
CA SER A 162 3.51 15.82 -8.01
C SER A 162 4.56 14.72 -8.07
N PRO A 163 5.32 14.58 -9.17
CA PRO A 163 6.39 13.61 -9.25
C PRO A 163 7.43 13.85 -8.15
N LEU A 164 7.81 12.78 -7.43
CA LEU A 164 8.97 12.83 -6.54
C LEU A 164 10.22 13.04 -7.39
N PRO A 165 11.13 13.98 -7.03
CA PRO A 165 12.30 14.30 -7.85
C PRO A 165 13.27 13.14 -8.09
N VAL A 166 13.22 12.10 -7.26
CA VAL A 166 14.08 10.92 -7.37
C VAL A 166 13.24 9.64 -7.38
N PRO A 167 13.69 8.59 -8.08
CA PRO A 167 13.03 7.30 -8.01
C PRO A 167 13.25 6.65 -6.63
N LEU A 168 12.26 5.91 -6.13
CA LEU A 168 12.38 5.05 -4.96
C LEU A 168 12.40 3.60 -5.44
N ARG A 169 13.36 2.82 -4.97
CA ARG A 169 13.54 1.40 -5.39
C ARG A 169 13.61 1.18 -6.91
N GLY A 170 14.01 2.21 -7.66
CA GLY A 170 14.06 2.17 -9.13
C GLY A 170 12.76 2.59 -9.82
N HIS A 171 11.69 2.86 -9.08
CA HIS A 171 10.39 3.23 -9.62
C HIS A 171 10.07 4.71 -9.38
N GLN A 172 9.37 5.33 -10.34
CA GLN A 172 8.90 6.71 -10.19
C GLN A 172 7.65 6.75 -9.32
N TYR A 173 7.66 7.62 -8.31
CA TYR A 173 6.53 7.85 -7.42
C TYR A 173 5.96 9.26 -7.60
N GLN A 174 4.64 9.38 -7.47
CA GLN A 174 3.95 10.63 -7.18
C GLN A 174 3.92 10.81 -5.67
N ALA A 175 4.09 12.06 -5.22
CA ALA A 175 4.07 12.39 -3.81
C ALA A 175 3.03 13.48 -3.51
N TYR A 176 2.44 13.43 -2.32
CA TYR A 176 1.46 14.39 -1.81
C TYR A 176 1.77 14.69 -0.35
N LEU A 177 1.90 15.96 0.03
CA LEU A 177 2.14 16.37 1.41
C LEU A 177 0.81 16.62 2.12
N LEU A 178 0.53 15.86 3.18
CA LEU A 178 -0.69 15.95 3.96
C LEU A 178 -0.38 16.42 5.40
N PRO A 179 -0.70 17.67 5.77
CA PRO A 179 -0.57 18.13 7.14
C PRO A 179 -1.55 17.44 8.09
N GLY A 180 -1.17 17.33 9.37
CA GLY A 180 -2.03 16.81 10.44
C GLY A 180 -1.40 15.66 11.23
N ALA A 181 -1.69 15.60 12.52
CA ALA A 181 -1.22 14.53 13.39
C ALA A 181 -1.93 13.19 13.10
N GLU A 182 -3.18 13.26 12.67
CA GLU A 182 -4.04 12.09 12.37
C GLU A 182 -4.45 12.07 10.90
N LEU A 183 -4.68 10.88 10.34
CA LEU A 183 -5.17 10.68 8.98
C LEU A 183 -6.68 10.90 8.90
N THR A 184 -7.13 12.15 9.11
CA THR A 184 -8.55 12.50 9.02
C THR A 184 -9.05 12.49 7.58
N ALA A 185 -8.23 12.96 6.63
CA ALA A 185 -8.50 12.75 5.21
C ALA A 185 -8.22 11.29 4.84
N ASN A 186 -9.11 10.68 4.04
CA ASN A 186 -8.92 9.31 3.56
C ASN A 186 -7.91 9.29 2.40
N PRO A 187 -6.71 8.68 2.57
CA PRO A 187 -5.68 8.62 1.51
C PRO A 187 -6.16 7.95 0.21
N LEU A 188 -7.07 6.97 0.29
CA LEU A 188 -7.67 6.35 -0.89
C LEU A 188 -8.46 7.36 -1.72
N ASN A 189 -9.21 8.25 -1.07
CA ASN A 189 -9.95 9.29 -1.77
C ASN A 189 -9.01 10.34 -2.39
N LEU A 190 -7.91 10.69 -1.69
CA LEU A 190 -6.90 11.60 -2.24
C LEU A 190 -6.26 11.01 -3.49
N LEU A 191 -5.95 9.70 -3.50
CA LEU A 191 -5.46 9.00 -4.67
C LEU A 191 -6.51 8.99 -5.80
N ALA A 192 -7.71 8.49 -5.50
CA ALA A 192 -8.74 8.23 -6.51
C ALA A 192 -9.29 9.50 -7.16
N TYR A 193 -9.47 10.57 -6.39
CA TYR A 193 -10.05 11.83 -6.89
C TYR A 193 -9.00 12.88 -7.24
N GLY A 194 -7.76 12.74 -6.74
CA GLY A 194 -6.68 13.70 -6.98
C GLY A 194 -5.67 13.27 -8.04
N LEU A 195 -5.54 11.97 -8.33
CA LEU A 195 -4.50 11.46 -9.21
C LEU A 195 -5.00 10.43 -10.24
N SER A 196 -5.56 9.29 -9.79
CA SER A 196 -5.77 8.13 -10.67
C SER A 196 -7.11 8.15 -11.40
N GLY A 197 -8.15 8.73 -10.80
CA GLY A 197 -9.56 8.42 -11.13
C GLY A 197 -9.98 7.06 -10.52
N VAL A 198 -11.26 6.94 -10.13
CA VAL A 198 -11.80 5.72 -9.48
C VAL A 198 -11.71 4.49 -10.41
N GLY A 199 -11.82 4.69 -11.73
CA GLY A 199 -11.76 3.60 -12.71
C GLY A 199 -10.36 3.02 -12.94
N ASP A 200 -9.30 3.79 -12.67
CA ASP A 200 -7.89 3.40 -12.90
C ASP A 200 -7.13 3.12 -11.59
N VAL A 201 -7.77 3.32 -10.43
CA VAL A 201 -7.12 3.20 -9.12
C VAL A 201 -6.48 1.83 -8.88
N GLY A 202 -6.99 0.77 -9.49
CA GLY A 202 -6.39 -0.57 -9.46
C GLY A 202 -5.01 -0.68 -10.12
N GLN A 203 -4.60 0.30 -10.90
CA GLN A 203 -3.25 0.35 -11.47
C GLN A 203 -2.22 0.97 -10.50
N TRP A 204 -2.63 1.37 -9.30
CA TRP A 204 -1.80 2.11 -8.37
C TRP A 204 -1.59 1.38 -7.06
N SER A 205 -0.42 1.60 -6.44
CA SER A 205 -0.21 1.37 -5.01
C SER A 205 -0.33 2.68 -4.24
N LEU A 206 -0.49 2.58 -2.92
CA LEU A 206 -0.51 3.74 -2.04
C LEU A 206 0.29 3.47 -0.77
N VAL A 207 1.23 4.34 -0.48
CA VAL A 207 2.02 4.33 0.76
C VAL A 207 1.80 5.62 1.52
N VAL A 208 1.71 5.53 2.84
CA VAL A 208 1.64 6.68 3.75
C VAL A 208 2.83 6.59 4.70
N ALA A 209 3.74 7.54 4.61
CA ALA A 209 4.87 7.71 5.51
C ALA A 209 4.60 8.86 6.49
N GLY A 210 4.76 8.62 7.79
CA GLY A 210 4.63 9.67 8.80
C GLY A 210 5.77 10.67 8.72
N ARG A 211 5.51 11.92 9.09
CA ARG A 211 6.50 13.01 9.15
C ARG A 211 6.33 13.82 10.43
N ASP A 212 7.44 14.19 11.05
CA ASP A 212 7.42 14.97 12.28
C ASP A 212 7.23 16.47 12.01
N ASP A 213 7.72 16.96 10.87
CA ASP A 213 7.55 18.34 10.42
C ASP A 213 7.01 18.40 8.98
N VAL A 214 5.78 18.89 8.89
CA VAL A 214 5.10 19.23 7.64
C VAL A 214 4.50 20.62 7.85
N GLN A 215 5.13 21.63 7.29
CA GLN A 215 4.68 23.04 7.39
C GLN A 215 4.49 23.51 8.85
N GLY A 216 5.42 23.13 9.73
CA GLY A 216 5.43 23.57 11.13
C GLY A 216 4.69 22.65 12.11
N GLY A 217 4.37 21.44 11.72
CA GLY A 217 3.73 20.44 12.57
C GLY A 217 3.80 19.03 12.00
N PRO A 218 3.26 18.02 12.69
CA PRO A 218 3.25 16.66 12.21
C PRO A 218 2.37 16.50 10.96
N GLY A 219 2.72 15.53 10.11
CA GLY A 219 1.99 15.26 8.89
C GLY A 219 2.37 13.92 8.28
N PHE A 220 2.11 13.80 6.97
CA PHE A 220 2.35 12.61 6.19
C PHE A 220 2.85 12.98 4.79
N ILE A 221 3.64 12.10 4.22
CA ILE A 221 3.87 12.05 2.77
C ILE A 221 3.13 10.82 2.26
N LEU A 222 2.18 11.05 1.33
CA LEU A 222 1.55 9.99 0.57
C LEU A 222 2.38 9.76 -0.69
N LEU A 223 2.64 8.50 -1.02
CA LEU A 223 3.40 8.08 -2.19
C LEU A 223 2.54 7.13 -3.01
N ALA A 224 2.51 7.30 -4.31
CA ALA A 224 1.79 6.42 -5.21
C ALA A 224 2.64 6.13 -6.45
N THR A 225 2.73 4.85 -6.84
CA THR A 225 3.33 4.44 -8.11
C THR A 225 2.32 3.66 -8.93
N ARG A 226 2.42 3.80 -10.26
CA ARG A 226 1.54 3.11 -11.20
C ARG A 226 2.23 1.88 -11.77
N VAL A 227 1.46 0.83 -12.03
CA VAL A 227 1.95 -0.36 -12.74
C VAL A 227 2.61 0.04 -14.06
N ASP A 228 3.83 -0.43 -14.24
CA ASP A 228 4.62 -0.30 -15.47
C ASP A 228 5.38 -1.61 -15.70
N ALA A 229 4.68 -2.58 -16.28
CA ALA A 229 5.23 -3.92 -16.52
C ALA A 229 6.46 -3.91 -17.45
N ALA A 230 6.56 -2.91 -18.34
CA ALA A 230 7.71 -2.79 -19.23
C ALA A 230 9.00 -2.46 -18.47
N ASN A 231 8.90 -1.79 -17.33
CA ASN A 231 10.00 -1.44 -16.44
C ASN A 231 10.02 -2.26 -15.15
N GLY A 232 9.25 -3.35 -15.07
CA GLY A 232 9.23 -4.25 -13.91
C GLY A 232 8.55 -3.69 -12.67
N ASN A 233 7.70 -2.67 -12.81
CA ASN A 233 6.96 -2.08 -11.71
C ASN A 233 5.56 -2.68 -11.61
N ASP A 234 5.33 -3.53 -10.63
CA ASP A 234 4.02 -4.11 -10.30
C ASP A 234 3.19 -3.19 -9.37
N ALA A 235 3.65 -1.99 -9.08
CA ALA A 235 3.07 -1.08 -8.10
C ALA A 235 2.87 -1.78 -6.74
N SER A 236 3.97 -2.30 -6.18
CA SER A 236 4.04 -2.83 -4.82
C SER A 236 4.53 -1.73 -3.87
N GLY A 237 3.61 -1.14 -3.10
CA GLY A 237 3.99 -0.12 -2.10
C GLY A 237 4.83 -0.69 -0.96
N GLU A 238 4.70 -1.98 -0.68
CA GLU A 238 5.46 -2.71 0.34
C GLU A 238 6.98 -2.72 0.05
N GLU A 239 7.41 -2.51 -1.20
CA GLU A 239 8.83 -2.39 -1.55
C GLU A 239 9.54 -1.23 -0.81
N LEU A 240 8.78 -0.24 -0.32
CA LEU A 240 9.29 0.88 0.46
C LEU A 240 9.43 0.56 1.96
N GLN A 241 9.01 -0.63 2.40
CA GLN A 241 9.03 -1.07 3.80
C GLN A 241 10.21 -1.99 4.12
N ASP A 242 10.60 -2.01 5.40
CA ASP A 242 11.68 -2.84 5.95
C ASP A 242 11.12 -3.67 7.12
N HIS A 243 10.80 -4.92 6.85
CA HIS A 243 10.19 -5.85 7.82
C HIS A 243 11.10 -6.19 9.01
N ALA A 244 12.41 -5.92 8.90
CA ALA A 244 13.38 -6.05 9.98
C ALA A 244 13.50 -4.79 10.83
N CYS A 245 12.89 -3.67 10.40
CA CYS A 245 13.01 -2.36 11.04
C CYS A 245 14.46 -1.96 11.35
N THR A 246 15.36 -2.13 10.39
CA THR A 246 16.82 -1.98 10.57
C THR A 246 17.22 -0.61 11.09
N LEU A 247 16.45 0.45 10.77
CA LEU A 247 16.61 1.79 11.36
C LEU A 247 16.55 1.78 12.90
N LEU A 248 15.80 0.83 13.49
CA LEU A 248 15.58 0.77 14.93
C LEU A 248 16.25 -0.45 15.60
N THR A 249 16.55 -1.50 14.85
CA THR A 249 17.09 -2.76 15.35
C THR A 249 18.57 -2.96 14.98
N GLY A 250 19.07 -2.26 13.95
CA GLY A 250 20.45 -2.38 13.47
C GLY A 250 21.51 -1.86 14.46
N ALA A 251 22.77 -2.18 14.22
CA ALA A 251 23.89 -1.81 15.08
C ALA A 251 24.04 -0.29 15.32
N GLY A 252 23.53 0.56 14.40
CA GLY A 252 23.50 2.02 14.56
C GLY A 252 22.49 2.50 15.60
N ALA A 253 21.40 1.77 15.85
CA ALA A 253 20.39 2.11 16.83
C ALA A 253 20.87 1.97 18.30
N ALA A 254 21.98 1.28 18.53
CA ALA A 254 22.60 1.11 19.85
C ALA A 254 23.30 2.38 20.33
N LEU A 255 23.74 3.26 19.43
CA LEU A 255 24.52 4.47 19.76
C LEU A 255 23.64 5.63 20.27
N GLU A 256 22.35 5.69 19.96
CA GLU A 256 21.42 6.70 20.49
C GLU A 256 20.97 6.46 21.94
N ARG A 257 21.19 5.25 22.47
CA ARG A 257 20.85 4.90 23.87
C ARG A 257 21.86 5.41 24.92
N VAL A 258 22.94 6.04 24.51
CA VAL A 258 24.05 6.48 25.39
C VAL A 258 24.20 8.00 25.42
N ARG A 259 23.24 8.76 24.88
CA ARG A 259 23.27 10.24 24.95
C ARG A 259 22.09 10.80 25.72
#